data_88c575c6086363d0b7d70eb7134073c2
#
_entry.id   88c575c6086363d0b7d70eb7134073c2
#
_cell.length_a   1.000
_cell.length_b   1.000
_cell.length_c   1.000
_cell.angle_alpha   90.00
_cell.angle_beta   90.00
_cell.angle_gamma   90.00
#
_symmetry.space_group_name_H-M   'P 1'
#
loop_
_entity.id
_entity.type
_entity.pdbx_description
1 polymer ?
#
loop_
_entity_poly.entity_id
_entity_poly.type
_entity_poly.pdbx_seq_one_letter_code
_entity_poly.pdbx_strand_id
1 'polypeptide(L)'
;MTTGDLHEIAPNLVVIEGHHPHAMWEDPDLPTIAAYRGERTLYLFDTGAGPEQRGALLRVAERLGGAEEVLLLNSHGHLDHLGNNDVLAEIPAARRRHLFPRAARPALDFEAFFGRMYRRGVPYFDYLTGLTIDPAAVASILRAVGADPGLTDADVADLGKRFTALGITPALGQFVPSLLVDVLVRTYPPVHPSVETMEDYEDLAPAGTVRIGATDWDGWSLNGGEVNVLLSEGHSAGGVVFHVPEHRFLMMADETTSIPIWADSDPRNAVATARRALAMMDAGDVEVLAAGHRPLLPVRGDEARGVLRGVVGGATEFADAVDTALRRRPDGVTIDDLAADLAATADPGSIVALLLRLQFPVFSTFFKLTLLNHCLLLALPQGRDAAGRPTFRAA
;
A
#
# COMPACT_ATOMS: atom_id res chain seq x y z
N MET A 1 -15.76 -15.54 1.22
CA MET A 1 -14.38 -15.96 0.93
C MET A 1 -13.63 -15.89 2.24
N THR A 2 -12.82 -16.86 2.55
CA THR A 2 -12.08 -16.93 3.82
C THR A 2 -10.63 -16.55 3.57
N THR A 3 -10.08 -15.66 4.39
CA THR A 3 -8.65 -15.28 4.35
C THR A 3 -7.77 -16.53 4.30
N GLY A 4 -6.80 -16.56 3.38
CA GLY A 4 -5.87 -17.68 3.23
C GLY A 4 -6.38 -18.83 2.36
N ASP A 5 -7.45 -18.64 1.58
CA ASP A 5 -7.84 -19.59 0.54
C ASP A 5 -6.75 -19.69 -0.53
N LEU A 6 -6.58 -20.92 -1.06
CA LEU A 6 -5.49 -21.24 -1.99
C LEU A 6 -5.99 -21.28 -3.44
N HIS A 7 -5.36 -20.49 -4.30
CA HIS A 7 -5.64 -20.47 -5.74
C HIS A 7 -4.44 -21.04 -6.49
N GLU A 8 -4.60 -22.24 -7.02
CA GLU A 8 -3.57 -22.91 -7.82
C GLU A 8 -3.51 -22.31 -9.23
N ILE A 9 -2.42 -21.64 -9.55
CA ILE A 9 -2.14 -21.13 -10.90
C ILE A 9 -1.52 -22.24 -11.75
N ALA A 10 -0.63 -23.01 -11.14
CA ALA A 10 0.01 -24.21 -11.67
C ALA A 10 0.38 -25.14 -10.50
N PRO A 11 0.75 -26.40 -10.75
CA PRO A 11 1.10 -27.36 -9.68
C PRO A 11 2.21 -26.85 -8.74
N ASN A 12 3.08 -25.96 -9.22
CA ASN A 12 4.21 -25.39 -8.49
C ASN A 12 4.08 -23.86 -8.23
N LEU A 13 2.91 -23.26 -8.51
CA LEU A 13 2.64 -21.84 -8.24
C LEU A 13 1.26 -21.67 -7.62
N VAL A 14 1.22 -21.15 -6.40
CA VAL A 14 0.00 -20.98 -5.60
C VAL A 14 -0.10 -19.52 -5.14
N VAL A 15 -1.27 -18.93 -5.30
CA VAL A 15 -1.64 -17.64 -4.74
C VAL A 15 -2.49 -17.88 -3.50
N ILE A 16 -2.22 -17.13 -2.45
CA ILE A 16 -2.94 -17.16 -1.17
C ILE A 16 -3.74 -15.89 -1.06
N GLU A 17 -5.05 -16.03 -0.97
CA GLU A 17 -5.98 -14.90 -0.94
C GLU A 17 -5.80 -14.04 0.30
N GLY A 18 -5.82 -12.73 0.08
CA GLY A 18 -5.84 -11.71 1.12
C GLY A 18 -7.24 -11.47 1.68
N HIS A 19 -7.41 -10.36 2.37
CA HIS A 19 -8.67 -9.96 2.99
C HIS A 19 -8.84 -8.44 2.98
N HIS A 20 -10.05 -7.97 2.68
CA HIS A 20 -10.43 -6.58 2.82
C HIS A 20 -11.43 -6.43 3.97
N PRO A 21 -11.09 -5.73 5.05
CA PRO A 21 -11.98 -5.48 6.15
C PRO A 21 -13.02 -4.40 5.81
N HIS A 22 -14.14 -4.42 6.55
CA HIS A 22 -15.06 -3.29 6.55
C HIS A 22 -14.47 -2.06 7.24
N ALA A 23 -13.65 -2.31 8.27
CA ALA A 23 -12.99 -1.28 9.05
C ALA A 23 -11.60 -1.77 9.48
N MET A 24 -10.56 -1.09 9.03
CA MET A 24 -9.15 -1.49 9.24
C MET A 24 -8.69 -1.52 10.71
N TRP A 25 -9.45 -0.94 11.64
CA TRP A 25 -9.16 -1.01 13.09
C TRP A 25 -9.82 -2.19 13.79
N GLU A 26 -10.74 -2.88 13.16
CA GLU A 26 -11.39 -4.08 13.70
C GLU A 26 -10.75 -5.35 13.15
N ASP A 27 -10.25 -5.28 11.92
CA ASP A 27 -9.69 -6.41 11.20
C ASP A 27 -8.64 -5.90 10.19
N PRO A 28 -7.42 -6.45 10.16
CA PRO A 28 -6.36 -5.95 9.28
C PRO A 28 -6.69 -6.16 7.81
N ASP A 29 -6.31 -5.18 6.99
CA ASP A 29 -6.28 -5.33 5.52
C ASP A 29 -5.08 -6.21 5.17
N LEU A 30 -5.33 -7.38 4.61
CA LEU A 30 -4.32 -8.39 4.33
C LEU A 30 -4.12 -8.55 2.83
N PRO A 31 -2.89 -8.45 2.32
CA PRO A 31 -2.62 -8.59 0.91
C PRO A 31 -2.76 -10.03 0.43
N THR A 32 -3.04 -10.19 -0.83
CA THR A 32 -2.81 -11.45 -1.54
C THR A 32 -1.31 -11.66 -1.70
N ILE A 33 -0.84 -12.85 -1.39
CA ILE A 33 0.56 -13.26 -1.44
C ILE A 33 0.70 -14.52 -2.30
N ALA A 34 1.93 -14.92 -2.64
CA ALA A 34 2.12 -16.12 -3.48
C ALA A 34 3.36 -16.92 -3.09
N ALA A 35 3.39 -18.19 -3.51
CA ALA A 35 4.54 -19.05 -3.41
C ALA A 35 4.77 -19.82 -4.71
N TYR A 36 6.02 -19.89 -5.14
CA TYR A 36 6.44 -20.57 -6.36
C TYR A 36 7.59 -21.53 -6.07
N ARG A 37 7.48 -22.78 -6.58
CA ARG A 37 8.52 -23.78 -6.51
C ARG A 37 9.25 -23.87 -7.86
N GLY A 38 10.44 -23.29 -7.93
CA GLY A 38 11.36 -23.46 -9.05
C GLY A 38 12.06 -24.81 -9.00
N GLU A 39 13.18 -24.98 -9.66
CA GLU A 39 13.89 -26.26 -9.75
C GLU A 39 14.39 -26.73 -8.37
N ARG A 40 15.10 -25.85 -7.64
CA ARG A 40 15.71 -26.15 -6.33
C ARG A 40 15.26 -25.21 -5.23
N THR A 41 14.57 -24.13 -5.58
CA THR A 41 14.23 -23.02 -4.68
C THR A 41 12.72 -22.89 -4.53
N LEU A 42 12.27 -22.74 -3.29
CA LEU A 42 10.91 -22.27 -2.99
C LEU A 42 10.97 -20.74 -2.77
N TYR A 43 10.25 -20.01 -3.58
CA TYR A 43 10.08 -18.55 -3.47
C TYR A 43 8.80 -18.24 -2.73
N LEU A 44 8.86 -17.35 -1.76
CA LEU A 44 7.70 -16.75 -1.10
C LEU A 44 7.65 -15.28 -1.50
N PHE A 45 6.56 -14.85 -2.10
CA PHE A 45 6.33 -13.45 -2.50
C PHE A 45 5.46 -12.80 -1.43
N ASP A 46 6.09 -12.06 -0.53
CA ASP A 46 5.54 -11.55 0.72
C ASP A 46 5.06 -12.67 1.66
N THR A 47 4.66 -12.30 2.87
CA THR A 47 4.19 -13.25 3.87
C THR A 47 2.82 -12.91 4.44
N GLY A 48 2.31 -11.73 4.08
CA GLY A 48 1.07 -11.26 4.68
C GLY A 48 1.19 -11.02 6.17
N ALA A 49 0.08 -11.03 6.85
CA ALA A 49 0.01 -10.93 8.30
C ALA A 49 -1.09 -11.83 8.88
N GLY A 50 -1.00 -12.07 10.17
CA GLY A 50 -2.01 -12.85 10.91
C GLY A 50 -1.88 -14.37 10.76
N PRO A 51 -2.59 -15.11 11.63
CA PRO A 51 -2.44 -16.57 11.76
C PRO A 51 -2.99 -17.35 10.56
N GLU A 52 -4.02 -16.84 9.89
CA GLU A 52 -4.66 -17.52 8.75
C GLU A 52 -3.70 -17.59 7.56
N GLN A 53 -3.08 -16.46 7.18
CA GLN A 53 -2.09 -16.42 6.09
C GLN A 53 -0.82 -17.17 6.47
N ARG A 54 -0.37 -17.07 7.74
CA ARG A 54 0.75 -17.88 8.24
C ARG A 54 0.49 -19.38 8.06
N GLY A 55 -0.68 -19.84 8.51
CA GLY A 55 -1.08 -21.25 8.35
C GLY A 55 -1.18 -21.67 6.88
N ALA A 56 -1.67 -20.78 6.00
CA ALA A 56 -1.74 -21.02 4.57
C ALA A 56 -0.35 -21.15 3.95
N LEU A 57 0.59 -20.25 4.28
CA LEU A 57 1.99 -20.32 3.82
C LEU A 57 2.66 -21.64 4.21
N LEU A 58 2.51 -22.08 5.46
CA LEU A 58 3.09 -23.34 5.92
C LEU A 58 2.50 -24.54 5.15
N ARG A 59 1.17 -24.58 4.94
CA ARG A 59 0.55 -25.64 4.12
C ARG A 59 1.04 -25.63 2.68
N VAL A 60 1.20 -24.46 2.08
CA VAL A 60 1.72 -24.32 0.72
C VAL A 60 3.19 -24.76 0.66
N ALA A 61 4.01 -24.33 1.63
CA ALA A 61 5.42 -24.73 1.71
C ALA A 61 5.57 -26.24 1.89
N GLU A 62 4.74 -26.89 2.72
CA GLU A 62 4.72 -28.35 2.87
C GLU A 62 4.32 -29.05 1.55
N ARG A 63 3.25 -28.57 0.91
CA ARG A 63 2.76 -29.11 -0.38
C ARG A 63 3.78 -28.98 -1.51
N LEU A 64 4.43 -27.82 -1.61
CA LEU A 64 5.45 -27.52 -2.64
C LEU A 64 6.83 -28.07 -2.29
N GLY A 65 7.00 -28.68 -1.16
CA GLY A 65 8.18 -29.13 -0.43
C GLY A 65 9.38 -29.61 -1.21
N GLY A 66 10.42 -30.06 -0.50
CA GLY A 66 11.65 -30.62 -1.07
C GLY A 66 12.61 -29.58 -1.67
N ALA A 67 12.45 -28.31 -1.34
CA ALA A 67 13.36 -27.26 -1.75
C ALA A 67 14.70 -27.36 -1.00
N GLU A 68 15.80 -27.15 -1.68
CA GLU A 68 17.11 -27.00 -1.06
C GLU A 68 17.27 -25.64 -0.42
N GLU A 69 16.67 -24.61 -1.04
CA GLU A 69 16.67 -23.23 -0.58
C GLU A 69 15.25 -22.69 -0.52
N VAL A 70 14.98 -21.88 0.50
CA VAL A 70 13.78 -21.02 0.56
C VAL A 70 14.23 -19.56 0.50
N LEU A 71 13.68 -18.84 -0.46
CA LEU A 71 13.86 -17.40 -0.63
C LEU A 71 12.56 -16.68 -0.28
N LEU A 72 12.56 -15.94 0.81
CA LEU A 72 11.54 -14.95 1.08
C LEU A 72 11.90 -13.66 0.35
N LEU A 73 11.00 -13.20 -0.50
CA LEU A 73 11.12 -11.98 -1.30
C LEU A 73 10.03 -11.01 -0.86
N ASN A 74 10.38 -9.93 -0.17
CA ASN A 74 9.41 -8.89 0.12
C ASN A 74 9.34 -7.87 -1.01
N SER A 75 8.11 -7.47 -1.33
CA SER A 75 7.83 -6.48 -2.36
C SER A 75 8.13 -5.05 -1.92
N HIS A 76 7.82 -4.71 -0.68
CA HIS A 76 8.02 -3.39 -0.08
C HIS A 76 7.95 -3.46 1.46
N GLY A 77 7.90 -2.31 2.13
CA GLY A 77 8.06 -2.21 3.58
C GLY A 77 6.79 -2.10 4.42
N HIS A 78 5.60 -2.32 3.87
CA HIS A 78 4.37 -2.21 4.66
C HIS A 78 4.09 -3.44 5.50
N LEU A 79 3.53 -3.22 6.69
CA LEU A 79 3.38 -4.24 7.74
C LEU A 79 2.56 -5.46 7.33
N ASP A 80 1.50 -5.22 6.59
CA ASP A 80 0.59 -6.26 6.12
C ASP A 80 1.27 -7.25 5.16
N HIS A 81 2.37 -6.84 4.50
CA HIS A 81 3.21 -7.70 3.66
C HIS A 81 4.29 -8.45 4.44
N LEU A 82 4.64 -7.97 5.64
CA LEU A 82 5.82 -8.41 6.40
C LEU A 82 5.49 -9.15 7.70
N GLY A 83 4.23 -9.10 8.13
CA GLY A 83 3.82 -9.52 9.47
C GLY A 83 4.17 -10.96 9.84
N ASN A 84 4.28 -11.85 8.85
CA ASN A 84 4.61 -13.26 9.04
C ASN A 84 6.02 -13.63 8.55
N ASN A 85 6.95 -12.68 8.38
CA ASN A 85 8.29 -12.97 7.84
C ASN A 85 9.05 -14.05 8.64
N ASP A 86 8.80 -14.17 9.93
CA ASP A 86 9.38 -15.19 10.80
C ASP A 86 8.94 -16.63 10.44
N VAL A 87 7.91 -16.81 9.61
CA VAL A 87 7.50 -18.13 9.07
C VAL A 87 8.64 -18.82 8.33
N LEU A 88 9.57 -18.04 7.76
CA LEU A 88 10.73 -18.57 7.06
C LEU A 88 11.56 -19.51 7.93
N ALA A 89 11.64 -19.26 9.23
CA ALA A 89 12.38 -20.12 10.17
C ALA A 89 11.72 -21.51 10.35
N GLU A 90 10.43 -21.63 10.12
CA GLU A 90 9.67 -22.88 10.30
C GLU A 90 9.68 -23.78 9.05
N ILE A 91 9.94 -23.22 7.86
CA ILE A 91 9.92 -23.99 6.61
C ILE A 91 11.20 -24.82 6.49
N PRO A 92 11.11 -26.15 6.37
CA PRO A 92 12.30 -27.01 6.25
C PRO A 92 13.07 -26.75 4.95
N ALA A 93 14.34 -26.36 5.06
CA ALA A 93 15.26 -26.21 3.94
C ALA A 93 16.71 -26.26 4.43
N ALA A 94 17.64 -26.64 3.54
CA ALA A 94 19.07 -26.57 3.84
C ALA A 94 19.57 -25.13 3.94
N ARG A 95 18.96 -24.24 3.19
CA ARG A 95 19.30 -22.81 3.18
C ARG A 95 18.02 -21.96 3.20
N ARG A 96 18.06 -20.89 3.96
CA ARG A 96 16.98 -19.88 4.02
C ARG A 96 17.59 -18.50 3.85
N ARG A 97 16.98 -17.69 3.00
CA ARG A 97 17.39 -16.31 2.80
C ARG A 97 16.15 -15.41 2.76
N HIS A 98 16.32 -14.22 3.24
CA HIS A 98 15.31 -13.16 3.17
C HIS A 98 15.90 -11.98 2.38
N LEU A 99 15.28 -11.65 1.26
CA LEU A 99 15.67 -10.54 0.40
C LEU A 99 14.64 -9.40 0.52
N PHE A 100 15.15 -8.19 0.63
CA PHE A 100 14.35 -7.01 0.93
C PHE A 100 14.83 -5.80 0.11
N PRO A 101 13.95 -4.88 -0.34
CA PRO A 101 14.39 -3.66 -1.02
C PRO A 101 15.07 -2.71 -0.03
N ARG A 102 16.30 -2.27 -0.32
CA ARG A 102 17.05 -1.38 0.57
C ARG A 102 16.31 -0.08 0.89
N ALA A 103 15.72 0.54 -0.13
CA ALA A 103 14.99 1.80 0.01
C ALA A 103 13.74 1.68 0.91
N ALA A 104 13.18 0.46 1.05
CA ALA A 104 12.04 0.20 1.93
C ALA A 104 12.41 -0.06 3.40
N ARG A 105 13.71 -0.25 3.73
CA ARG A 105 14.16 -0.50 5.12
C ARG A 105 13.67 0.50 6.17
N PRO A 106 13.56 1.81 5.88
CA PRO A 106 13.00 2.75 6.86
C PRO A 106 11.57 2.45 7.30
N ALA A 107 10.80 1.68 6.52
CA ALA A 107 9.44 1.27 6.88
C ALA A 107 9.42 0.11 7.88
N LEU A 108 10.53 -0.62 8.07
CA LEU A 108 10.66 -1.69 9.09
C LEU A 108 10.56 -1.14 10.52
N ASP A 109 10.98 0.09 10.75
CA ASP A 109 10.64 0.83 11.96
C ASP A 109 9.26 1.50 11.75
N PHE A 110 8.23 0.69 11.93
CA PHE A 110 6.86 1.07 11.66
C PHE A 110 6.43 2.30 12.48
N GLU A 111 6.79 2.33 13.75
CA GLU A 111 6.46 3.47 14.62
C GLU A 111 7.16 4.75 14.15
N ALA A 112 8.41 4.66 13.75
CA ALA A 112 9.15 5.81 13.20
C ALA A 112 8.62 6.18 11.81
N PHE A 113 8.26 5.21 10.95
CA PHE A 113 7.71 5.46 9.63
C PHE A 113 6.38 6.21 9.71
N PHE A 114 5.39 5.67 10.43
CA PHE A 114 4.11 6.36 10.66
C PHE A 114 4.26 7.60 11.53
N GLY A 115 5.19 7.60 12.48
CA GLY A 115 5.51 8.75 13.30
C GLY A 115 6.02 9.92 12.47
N ARG A 116 6.80 9.69 11.43
CA ARG A 116 7.21 10.74 10.48
C ARG A 116 6.02 11.28 9.70
N MET A 117 5.09 10.42 9.31
CA MET A 117 3.90 10.82 8.55
C MET A 117 2.85 11.52 9.41
N TYR A 118 2.70 11.15 10.68
CA TYR A 118 1.54 11.55 11.49
C TYR A 118 1.87 12.19 12.84
N ARG A 119 3.05 12.00 13.43
CA ARG A 119 3.32 12.42 14.82
C ARG A 119 4.24 13.61 14.99
N ARG A 120 5.17 13.89 14.11
CA ARG A 120 6.24 14.86 14.39
C ARG A 120 6.55 15.75 13.21
N GLY A 121 6.26 17.05 13.34
CA GLY A 121 6.96 18.12 12.63
C GLY A 121 7.11 17.93 11.12
N VAL A 122 6.47 16.90 10.61
CA VAL A 122 6.28 16.78 9.19
C VAL A 122 5.39 17.95 8.82
N PRO A 123 5.75 18.71 7.80
CA PRO A 123 4.96 19.85 7.33
C PRO A 123 3.49 19.53 7.05
N TYR A 124 3.10 18.27 7.04
CA TYR A 124 1.72 17.83 6.83
C TYR A 124 0.71 18.51 7.75
N PHE A 125 1.03 18.69 9.05
CA PHE A 125 0.13 19.37 9.99
C PHE A 125 0.00 20.87 9.73
N ASP A 126 0.99 21.48 9.12
CA ASP A 126 0.90 22.89 8.70
C ASP A 126 -0.10 23.05 7.54
N TYR A 127 -0.32 21.99 6.74
CA TYR A 127 -1.22 21.97 5.59
C TYR A 127 -2.62 21.48 5.92
N LEU A 128 -2.80 20.67 6.96
CA LEU A 128 -4.05 20.00 7.29
C LEU A 128 -4.67 20.64 8.54
N THR A 129 -5.51 21.65 8.35
CA THR A 129 -6.09 22.41 9.47
C THR A 129 -7.54 22.04 9.78
N GLY A 130 -8.26 21.42 8.86
CA GLY A 130 -9.66 21.05 8.99
C GLY A 130 -9.87 19.55 9.16
N LEU A 131 -9.55 18.98 10.33
CA LEU A 131 -9.86 17.60 10.65
C LEU A 131 -11.34 17.45 11.01
N THR A 132 -12.09 16.70 10.22
CA THR A 132 -13.45 16.30 10.59
C THR A 132 -13.34 14.94 11.30
N ILE A 133 -13.77 14.90 12.53
CA ILE A 133 -13.82 13.67 13.33
C ILE A 133 -15.19 13.02 13.04
N ASP A 134 -15.18 11.81 12.50
CA ASP A 134 -16.37 10.97 12.44
C ASP A 134 -16.58 10.32 13.82
N PRO A 135 -17.68 10.65 14.54
CA PRO A 135 -17.94 10.09 15.86
C PRO A 135 -18.05 8.54 15.87
N ALA A 136 -18.65 7.95 14.83
CA ALA A 136 -18.80 6.51 14.74
C ALA A 136 -17.45 5.80 14.65
N ALA A 137 -16.54 6.38 13.89
CA ALA A 137 -15.18 5.86 13.75
C ALA A 137 -14.37 5.99 15.04
N VAL A 138 -14.49 7.11 15.75
CA VAL A 138 -13.84 7.27 17.06
C VAL A 138 -14.38 6.24 18.04
N ALA A 139 -15.69 5.99 18.08
CA ALA A 139 -16.28 4.97 18.92
C ALA A 139 -15.75 3.57 18.61
N SER A 140 -15.62 3.22 17.32
CA SER A 140 -15.05 1.95 16.88
C SER A 140 -13.61 1.79 17.31
N ILE A 141 -12.77 2.81 17.12
CA ILE A 141 -11.37 2.81 17.56
C ILE A 141 -11.27 2.65 19.07
N LEU A 142 -12.07 3.41 19.84
CA LEU A 142 -12.04 3.32 21.30
C LEU A 142 -12.43 1.94 21.79
N ARG A 143 -13.39 1.27 21.13
CA ARG A 143 -13.73 -0.13 21.39
C ARG A 143 -12.55 -1.07 21.08
N ALA A 144 -11.93 -0.91 19.91
CA ALA A 144 -10.81 -1.74 19.48
C ALA A 144 -9.57 -1.63 20.40
N VAL A 145 -9.32 -0.47 20.99
CA VAL A 145 -8.23 -0.30 21.97
C VAL A 145 -8.61 -0.67 23.40
N GLY A 146 -9.80 -1.26 23.60
CA GLY A 146 -10.27 -1.70 24.93
C GLY A 146 -10.71 -0.58 25.86
N ALA A 147 -11.03 0.62 25.33
CA ALA A 147 -11.76 1.64 26.06
C ALA A 147 -13.21 1.17 26.26
N ASP A 148 -13.89 1.76 27.27
CA ASP A 148 -15.21 1.34 27.76
C ASP A 148 -16.13 0.77 26.65
N PRO A 149 -16.47 -0.54 26.68
CA PRO A 149 -17.36 -1.17 25.69
C PRO A 149 -18.80 -0.63 25.74
N GLY A 150 -19.15 0.18 26.74
CA GLY A 150 -20.43 0.85 26.85
C GLY A 150 -20.55 2.17 26.09
N LEU A 151 -19.46 2.71 25.52
CA LEU A 151 -19.49 3.92 24.71
C LEU A 151 -20.34 3.73 23.45
N THR A 152 -21.42 4.50 23.34
CA THR A 152 -22.28 4.52 22.17
C THR A 152 -21.82 5.59 21.18
N ASP A 153 -22.22 5.47 19.90
CA ASP A 153 -21.96 6.49 18.87
C ASP A 153 -22.54 7.86 19.26
N ALA A 154 -23.65 7.86 20.03
CA ALA A 154 -24.25 9.07 20.54
C ALA A 154 -23.38 9.77 21.60
N ASP A 155 -22.75 9.00 22.50
CA ASP A 155 -21.85 9.55 23.51
C ASP A 155 -20.61 10.18 22.87
N VAL A 156 -20.06 9.54 21.83
CA VAL A 156 -18.90 10.08 21.10
C VAL A 156 -19.28 11.32 20.30
N ALA A 157 -20.49 11.35 19.70
CA ALA A 157 -20.99 12.53 19.00
C ALA A 157 -21.20 13.71 19.96
N ASP A 158 -21.68 13.47 21.19
CA ASP A 158 -21.85 14.51 22.21
C ASP A 158 -20.48 15.02 22.72
N LEU A 159 -19.53 14.13 22.94
CA LEU A 159 -18.13 14.48 23.23
C LEU A 159 -17.53 15.36 22.12
N GLY A 160 -17.70 14.99 20.85
CA GLY A 160 -17.22 15.75 19.70
C GLY A 160 -17.80 17.17 19.67
N LYS A 161 -19.10 17.33 19.93
CA LYS A 161 -19.78 18.64 20.03
C LYS A 161 -19.20 19.47 21.18
N ARG A 162 -18.99 18.87 22.35
CA ARG A 162 -18.41 19.55 23.51
C ARG A 162 -16.99 20.02 23.26
N PHE A 163 -16.15 19.18 22.65
CA PHE A 163 -14.78 19.55 22.28
C PHE A 163 -14.74 20.70 21.27
N THR A 164 -15.63 20.68 20.28
CA THR A 164 -15.78 21.77 19.32
C THR A 164 -16.18 23.07 20.00
N ALA A 165 -17.17 23.02 20.91
CA ALA A 165 -17.64 24.16 21.65
C ALA A 165 -16.58 24.76 22.60
N LEU A 166 -15.65 23.92 23.09
CA LEU A 166 -14.54 24.34 23.94
C LEU A 166 -13.29 24.79 23.17
N GLY A 167 -13.32 24.74 21.84
CA GLY A 167 -12.17 25.07 20.99
C GLY A 167 -10.99 24.10 21.11
N ILE A 168 -11.22 22.87 21.58
CA ILE A 168 -10.18 21.85 21.80
C ILE A 168 -9.91 21.04 20.52
N THR A 169 -10.77 21.15 19.50
CA THR A 169 -10.68 20.39 18.24
C THR A 169 -9.30 20.46 17.57
N PRO A 170 -8.58 21.62 17.53
CA PRO A 170 -7.24 21.67 16.97
C PRO A 170 -6.21 20.84 17.74
N ALA A 171 -6.31 20.80 19.08
CA ALA A 171 -5.42 20.01 19.92
C ALA A 171 -5.69 18.51 19.78
N LEU A 172 -6.96 18.12 19.63
CA LEU A 172 -7.35 16.74 19.31
C LEU A 172 -6.85 16.31 17.94
N GLY A 173 -6.86 17.22 16.96
CA GLY A 173 -6.30 16.95 15.62
C GLY A 173 -4.82 16.56 15.64
N GLN A 174 -4.06 16.97 16.63
CA GLN A 174 -2.67 16.52 16.84
C GLN A 174 -2.59 15.17 17.58
N PHE A 175 -3.56 14.84 18.40
CA PHE A 175 -3.59 13.62 19.20
C PHE A 175 -4.10 12.41 18.39
N VAL A 176 -5.08 12.62 17.52
CA VAL A 176 -5.73 11.55 16.75
C VAL A 176 -4.76 10.80 15.82
N PRO A 177 -3.80 11.42 15.10
CA PRO A 177 -2.78 10.68 14.36
C PRO A 177 -1.95 9.74 15.22
N SER A 178 -1.63 10.15 16.47
CA SER A 178 -0.92 9.26 17.38
C SER A 178 -1.76 8.07 17.80
N LEU A 179 -3.05 8.27 18.03
CA LEU A 179 -3.99 7.20 18.34
C LEU A 179 -4.13 6.23 17.16
N LEU A 180 -4.20 6.72 15.92
CA LEU A 180 -4.27 5.86 14.74
C LEU A 180 -3.04 4.97 14.62
N VAL A 181 -1.84 5.51 14.82
CA VAL A 181 -0.61 4.71 14.82
C VAL A 181 -0.66 3.64 15.92
N ASP A 182 -1.12 3.99 17.11
CA ASP A 182 -1.25 3.02 18.21
C ASP A 182 -2.26 1.91 17.89
N VAL A 183 -3.34 2.23 17.17
CA VAL A 183 -4.31 1.23 16.68
C VAL A 183 -3.67 0.32 15.64
N LEU A 184 -3.00 0.89 14.64
CA LEU A 184 -2.34 0.11 13.58
C LEU A 184 -1.27 -0.82 14.17
N VAL A 185 -0.43 -0.33 15.08
CA VAL A 185 0.58 -1.14 15.78
C VAL A 185 -0.04 -2.30 16.56
N ARG A 186 -1.26 -2.13 17.10
CA ARG A 186 -1.96 -3.20 17.83
C ARG A 186 -2.69 -4.17 16.90
N THR A 187 -3.18 -3.68 15.78
CA THR A 187 -3.93 -4.48 14.79
C THR A 187 -2.98 -5.41 14.02
N TYR A 188 -1.79 -4.91 13.69
CA TYR A 188 -0.77 -5.70 13.00
C TYR A 188 0.27 -6.21 14.01
N PRO A 189 0.66 -7.48 13.93
CA PRO A 189 1.73 -8.01 14.77
C PRO A 189 3.04 -7.28 14.48
N PRO A 190 3.94 -7.16 15.49
CA PRO A 190 5.27 -6.60 15.24
C PRO A 190 6.00 -7.41 14.17
N VAL A 191 6.65 -6.71 13.26
CA VAL A 191 7.51 -7.37 12.25
C VAL A 191 8.75 -7.88 12.96
N HIS A 192 8.91 -9.20 12.96
CA HIS A 192 10.10 -9.85 13.50
C HIS A 192 11.06 -10.17 12.35
N PRO A 193 12.38 -10.07 12.59
CA PRO A 193 13.34 -10.59 11.64
C PRO A 193 13.09 -12.07 11.37
N SER A 194 12.98 -12.44 10.11
CA SER A 194 12.71 -13.82 9.70
C SER A 194 13.88 -14.76 9.90
N VAL A 195 15.09 -14.20 9.84
CA VAL A 195 16.38 -14.85 9.98
C VAL A 195 17.36 -13.85 10.61
N GLU A 196 18.49 -14.34 11.11
CA GLU A 196 19.53 -13.48 11.71
C GLU A 196 20.04 -12.40 10.75
N THR A 197 20.05 -12.70 9.44
CA THR A 197 20.51 -11.78 8.40
C THR A 197 19.47 -11.61 7.33
N MET A 198 18.95 -10.39 7.19
CA MET A 198 18.14 -9.95 6.07
C MET A 198 19.07 -9.25 5.07
N GLU A 199 19.09 -9.76 3.84
CA GLU A 199 19.93 -9.23 2.75
C GLU A 199 19.10 -8.23 1.92
N ASP A 200 19.75 -7.19 1.38
CA ASP A 200 19.10 -6.33 0.38
C ASP A 200 19.21 -6.97 -1.00
N TYR A 201 18.25 -6.71 -1.89
CA TYR A 201 18.40 -7.12 -3.30
C TYR A 201 19.68 -6.55 -3.91
N GLU A 202 20.05 -5.32 -3.54
CA GLU A 202 21.25 -4.62 -4.00
C GLU A 202 22.55 -5.26 -3.50
N ASP A 203 22.51 -6.07 -2.44
CA ASP A 203 23.67 -6.82 -1.94
C ASP A 203 23.97 -8.06 -2.80
N LEU A 204 22.97 -8.56 -3.56
CA LEU A 204 23.19 -9.65 -4.52
C LEU A 204 24.00 -9.19 -5.71
N ALA A 205 23.58 -8.06 -6.28
CA ALA A 205 24.22 -7.36 -7.38
C ALA A 205 23.58 -5.96 -7.49
N PRO A 206 24.24 -4.97 -8.11
CA PRO A 206 23.56 -3.75 -8.54
C PRO A 206 22.35 -4.11 -9.42
N ALA A 207 21.26 -3.35 -9.29
CA ALA A 207 20.14 -3.51 -10.21
C ALA A 207 20.61 -3.37 -11.66
N GLY A 208 20.21 -4.29 -12.50
CA GLY A 208 20.54 -4.32 -13.89
C GLY A 208 19.30 -4.32 -14.78
N THR A 209 19.50 -4.24 -16.09
CA THR A 209 18.38 -4.34 -17.02
C THR A 209 17.92 -5.80 -17.13
N VAL A 210 16.68 -6.04 -16.72
CA VAL A 210 15.96 -7.31 -16.91
C VAL A 210 15.07 -7.14 -18.14
N ARG A 211 15.40 -7.84 -19.22
CA ARG A 211 14.61 -7.80 -20.44
C ARG A 211 13.59 -8.91 -20.48
N ILE A 212 12.32 -8.55 -20.65
CA ILE A 212 11.20 -9.49 -20.81
C ILE A 212 10.51 -9.16 -22.13
N GLY A 213 10.68 -10.03 -23.12
CA GLY A 213 10.24 -9.75 -24.48
C GLY A 213 10.85 -8.45 -25.02
N ALA A 214 10.00 -7.48 -25.34
CA ALA A 214 10.41 -6.13 -25.79
C ALA A 214 10.46 -5.09 -24.67
N THR A 215 10.21 -5.47 -23.41
CA THR A 215 10.10 -4.57 -22.27
C THR A 215 11.35 -4.65 -21.40
N ASP A 216 11.97 -3.51 -21.12
CA ASP A 216 13.12 -3.38 -20.22
C ASP A 216 12.66 -2.89 -18.84
N TRP A 217 13.18 -3.56 -17.82
CA TRP A 217 13.00 -3.21 -16.41
C TRP A 217 14.35 -3.07 -15.73
N ASP A 218 14.41 -2.21 -14.72
CA ASP A 218 15.48 -2.28 -13.75
C ASP A 218 15.13 -3.33 -12.70
N GLY A 219 16.12 -4.13 -12.24
CA GLY A 219 15.84 -5.17 -11.27
C GLY A 219 16.87 -6.30 -11.25
N TRP A 220 16.43 -7.46 -10.84
CA TRP A 220 17.28 -8.65 -10.64
C TRP A 220 16.62 -9.88 -11.25
N SER A 221 17.43 -10.74 -11.85
CA SER A 221 16.99 -12.05 -12.35
C SER A 221 17.62 -13.13 -11.45
N LEU A 222 16.78 -13.88 -10.74
CA LEU A 222 17.20 -14.86 -9.75
C LEU A 222 17.27 -16.26 -10.36
N ASN A 223 18.28 -17.05 -9.94
CA ASN A 223 18.47 -18.45 -10.30
C ASN A 223 18.30 -18.72 -11.81
N GLY A 224 19.01 -17.94 -12.63
CA GLY A 224 18.97 -18.11 -14.08
C GLY A 224 17.66 -17.71 -14.77
N GLY A 225 16.84 -16.90 -14.10
CA GLY A 225 15.58 -16.40 -14.65
C GLY A 225 14.34 -17.13 -14.16
N GLU A 226 14.44 -17.97 -13.13
CA GLU A 226 13.25 -18.57 -12.51
C GLU A 226 12.27 -17.50 -11.99
N VAL A 227 12.82 -16.45 -11.38
CA VAL A 227 12.07 -15.29 -10.90
C VAL A 227 12.80 -14.02 -11.27
N ASN A 228 12.07 -13.06 -11.81
CA ASN A 228 12.56 -11.69 -12.00
C ASN A 228 11.92 -10.78 -10.94
N VAL A 229 12.76 -10.04 -10.23
CA VAL A 229 12.38 -8.99 -9.28
C VAL A 229 12.56 -7.66 -9.98
N LEU A 230 11.47 -6.94 -10.21
CA LEU A 230 11.42 -5.78 -11.09
C LEU A 230 11.11 -4.52 -10.28
N LEU A 231 11.96 -3.51 -10.35
CA LEU A 231 11.75 -2.24 -9.65
C LEU A 231 10.52 -1.51 -10.20
N SER A 232 9.66 -1.09 -9.31
CA SER A 232 8.41 -0.38 -9.61
C SER A 232 8.36 0.99 -8.94
N GLU A 233 8.54 1.05 -7.62
CA GLU A 233 8.62 2.27 -6.80
C GLU A 233 7.41 3.23 -6.96
N GLY A 234 6.24 2.69 -7.31
CA GLY A 234 5.03 3.48 -7.50
C GLY A 234 4.23 3.64 -6.21
N HIS A 235 3.96 2.53 -5.54
CA HIS A 235 3.21 2.52 -4.29
C HIS A 235 4.04 3.00 -3.09
N SER A 236 5.31 2.59 -3.04
CA SER A 236 6.27 2.99 -2.00
C SER A 236 7.70 2.96 -2.49
N ALA A 237 8.59 3.64 -1.77
CA ALA A 237 10.03 3.64 -2.08
C ALA A 237 10.61 2.22 -2.05
N GLY A 238 11.36 1.87 -3.09
CA GLY A 238 11.98 0.56 -3.25
C GLY A 238 10.99 -0.55 -3.61
N GLY A 239 9.73 -0.23 -3.89
CA GLY A 239 8.71 -1.21 -4.28
C GLY A 239 9.15 -2.03 -5.49
N VAL A 240 8.88 -3.35 -5.45
CA VAL A 240 9.16 -4.29 -6.54
C VAL A 240 7.93 -5.13 -6.87
N VAL A 241 7.90 -5.64 -8.10
CA VAL A 241 6.95 -6.64 -8.56
C VAL A 241 7.70 -7.91 -8.96
N PHE A 242 7.02 -9.07 -8.95
CA PHE A 242 7.65 -10.35 -9.20
C PHE A 242 7.09 -10.98 -10.47
N HIS A 243 7.98 -11.36 -11.39
CA HIS A 243 7.61 -12.06 -12.61
C HIS A 243 8.16 -13.49 -12.59
N VAL A 244 7.28 -14.47 -12.84
CA VAL A 244 7.61 -15.89 -12.99
C VAL A 244 7.42 -16.28 -14.47
N PRO A 245 8.48 -16.30 -15.28
CA PRO A 245 8.39 -16.50 -16.72
C PRO A 245 7.74 -17.83 -17.11
N GLU A 246 8.05 -18.91 -16.39
CA GLU A 246 7.52 -20.26 -16.64
C GLU A 246 6.00 -20.29 -16.73
N HIS A 247 5.35 -19.47 -15.88
CA HIS A 247 3.88 -19.43 -15.78
C HIS A 247 3.27 -18.17 -16.35
N ARG A 248 4.07 -17.31 -16.96
CA ARG A 248 3.62 -15.99 -17.46
C ARG A 248 2.83 -15.24 -16.37
N PHE A 249 3.32 -15.33 -15.15
CA PHE A 249 2.69 -14.78 -13.94
C PHE A 249 3.40 -13.53 -13.48
N LEU A 250 2.62 -12.48 -13.18
CA LEU A 250 3.11 -11.24 -12.62
C LEU A 250 2.37 -10.93 -11.31
N MET A 251 3.13 -10.87 -10.20
CA MET A 251 2.66 -10.40 -8.91
C MET A 251 2.97 -8.91 -8.79
N MET A 252 1.94 -8.09 -8.78
CA MET A 252 2.05 -6.62 -8.75
C MET A 252 2.21 -6.06 -7.34
N ALA A 253 2.06 -6.88 -6.28
CA ALA A 253 1.92 -6.37 -4.92
C ALA A 253 0.93 -5.19 -4.89
N ASP A 254 1.30 -4.04 -4.34
CA ASP A 254 0.43 -2.86 -4.22
C ASP A 254 0.52 -1.87 -5.38
N GLU A 255 1.26 -2.22 -6.43
CA GLU A 255 1.43 -1.37 -7.62
C GLU A 255 0.16 -1.23 -8.48
N THR A 256 -0.95 -1.80 -8.03
CA THR A 256 -2.28 -1.54 -8.62
C THR A 256 -2.95 -0.30 -8.02
N THR A 257 -2.29 0.39 -7.10
CA THR A 257 -2.74 1.66 -6.53
C THR A 257 -2.30 2.83 -7.42
N SER A 258 -3.25 3.59 -7.96
CA SER A 258 -2.99 4.65 -8.94
C SER A 258 -2.75 6.04 -8.34
N ILE A 259 -2.76 6.16 -7.03
CA ILE A 259 -2.75 7.44 -6.30
C ILE A 259 -1.65 7.47 -5.25
N PRO A 260 -1.04 8.63 -4.95
CA PRO A 260 0.03 8.74 -3.97
C PRO A 260 -0.51 8.72 -2.53
N ILE A 261 -0.90 7.53 -2.06
CA ILE A 261 -1.47 7.35 -0.72
C ILE A 261 -0.42 7.69 0.36
N TRP A 262 0.81 7.22 0.17
CA TRP A 262 1.89 7.41 1.12
C TRP A 262 2.82 8.55 0.68
N ALA A 263 3.59 9.10 1.63
CA ALA A 263 4.51 10.20 1.36
C ALA A 263 5.64 9.83 0.39
N ASP A 264 5.96 8.56 0.28
CA ASP A 264 6.98 7.99 -0.60
C ASP A 264 6.40 7.31 -1.85
N SER A 265 5.08 7.44 -2.10
CA SER A 265 4.44 6.98 -3.34
C SER A 265 4.77 7.90 -4.52
N ASP A 266 4.97 7.33 -5.71
CA ASP A 266 5.08 8.08 -6.97
C ASP A 266 4.12 7.51 -8.05
N PRO A 267 2.98 8.18 -8.31
CA PRO A 267 2.01 7.71 -9.29
C PRO A 267 2.56 7.67 -10.73
N ARG A 268 3.65 8.40 -11.03
CA ARG A 268 4.32 8.33 -12.34
C ARG A 268 4.99 6.98 -12.52
N ASN A 269 5.62 6.46 -11.47
CA ASN A 269 6.22 5.12 -11.45
C ASN A 269 5.13 4.04 -11.50
N ALA A 270 4.03 4.19 -10.74
CA ALA A 270 2.88 3.28 -10.81
C ALA A 270 2.31 3.18 -12.24
N VAL A 271 2.12 4.33 -12.91
CA VAL A 271 1.69 4.38 -14.32
C VAL A 271 2.71 3.74 -15.26
N ALA A 272 4.01 3.99 -15.06
CA ALA A 272 5.06 3.39 -15.87
C ALA A 272 5.09 1.86 -15.69
N THR A 273 4.96 1.38 -14.46
CA THR A 273 4.86 -0.05 -14.10
C THR A 273 3.64 -0.69 -14.77
N ALA A 274 2.46 -0.08 -14.66
CA ALA A 274 1.24 -0.59 -15.29
C ALA A 274 1.34 -0.63 -16.82
N ARG A 275 1.97 0.37 -17.47
CA ARG A 275 2.20 0.37 -18.91
C ARG A 275 3.17 -0.71 -19.35
N ARG A 276 4.25 -0.95 -18.59
CA ARG A 276 5.19 -2.05 -18.88
C ARG A 276 4.49 -3.40 -18.73
N ALA A 277 3.70 -3.60 -17.67
CA ALA A 277 2.91 -4.82 -17.47
C ALA A 277 1.89 -5.05 -18.61
N LEU A 278 1.20 -3.99 -19.09
CA LEU A 278 0.32 -4.05 -20.26
C LEU A 278 1.08 -4.49 -21.51
N ALA A 279 2.26 -3.93 -21.77
CA ALA A 279 3.09 -4.32 -22.90
C ALA A 279 3.53 -5.79 -22.82
N MET A 280 3.88 -6.29 -21.64
CA MET A 280 4.19 -7.70 -21.42
C MET A 280 2.97 -8.60 -21.68
N MET A 281 1.76 -8.18 -21.27
CA MET A 281 0.53 -8.92 -21.56
C MET A 281 0.21 -8.94 -23.06
N ASP A 282 0.43 -7.84 -23.75
CA ASP A 282 0.19 -7.74 -25.20
C ASP A 282 1.20 -8.56 -26.00
N ALA A 283 2.43 -8.71 -25.51
CA ALA A 283 3.46 -9.59 -26.08
C ALA A 283 3.25 -11.07 -25.73
N GLY A 284 2.38 -11.40 -24.75
CA GLY A 284 2.16 -12.76 -24.28
C GLY A 284 3.18 -13.24 -23.24
N ASP A 285 4.02 -12.33 -22.72
CA ASP A 285 5.00 -12.65 -21.68
C ASP A 285 4.33 -12.75 -20.29
N VAL A 286 3.16 -12.12 -20.12
CA VAL A 286 2.29 -12.21 -18.93
C VAL A 286 0.88 -12.62 -19.36
N GLU A 287 0.30 -13.58 -18.65
CA GLU A 287 -1.07 -14.05 -18.82
C GLU A 287 -1.90 -13.92 -17.56
N VAL A 288 -1.26 -14.12 -16.41
CA VAL A 288 -1.87 -14.09 -15.09
C VAL A 288 -1.29 -12.94 -14.29
N LEU A 289 -2.18 -12.14 -13.72
CA LEU A 289 -1.83 -11.02 -12.86
C LEU A 289 -2.43 -11.26 -11.48
N ALA A 290 -1.64 -11.08 -10.42
CA ALA A 290 -2.11 -10.99 -9.05
C ALA A 290 -1.66 -9.64 -8.46
N ALA A 291 -2.45 -9.10 -7.54
CA ALA A 291 -2.17 -7.85 -6.84
C ALA A 291 -2.26 -8.08 -5.32
N GLY A 292 -1.69 -7.19 -4.52
CA GLY A 292 -1.79 -7.28 -3.06
C GLY A 292 -3.23 -7.15 -2.59
N HIS A 293 -3.87 -6.03 -2.86
CA HIS A 293 -5.20 -5.76 -2.32
C HIS A 293 -6.32 -5.77 -3.36
N ARG A 294 -6.09 -5.32 -4.59
CA ARG A 294 -7.14 -5.23 -5.61
C ARG A 294 -6.62 -5.52 -7.01
N PRO A 295 -7.12 -6.59 -7.66
CA PRO A 295 -8.07 -7.59 -7.13
C PRO A 295 -7.42 -8.55 -6.13
N LEU A 296 -8.20 -9.13 -5.20
CA LEU A 296 -7.71 -10.15 -4.27
C LEU A 296 -7.48 -11.51 -4.95
N LEU A 297 -8.15 -11.76 -6.06
CA LEU A 297 -8.00 -12.99 -6.83
C LEU A 297 -7.11 -12.76 -8.05
N PRO A 298 -6.34 -13.76 -8.47
CA PRO A 298 -5.61 -13.71 -9.72
C PRO A 298 -6.56 -13.51 -10.90
N VAL A 299 -6.23 -12.59 -11.78
CA VAL A 299 -7.03 -12.24 -12.96
C VAL A 299 -6.27 -12.52 -14.26
N ARG A 300 -6.99 -12.67 -15.38
CA ARG A 300 -6.42 -13.03 -16.68
C ARG A 300 -7.01 -12.19 -17.81
N GLY A 301 -6.35 -12.18 -18.96
CA GLY A 301 -6.87 -11.61 -20.20
C GLY A 301 -7.34 -10.17 -20.06
N ASP A 302 -8.58 -9.90 -20.48
CA ASP A 302 -9.14 -8.53 -20.47
C ASP A 302 -9.40 -7.97 -19.07
N GLU A 303 -9.67 -8.83 -18.08
CA GLU A 303 -9.82 -8.41 -16.71
C GLU A 303 -8.50 -7.87 -16.14
N ALA A 304 -7.39 -8.62 -16.34
CA ALA A 304 -6.06 -8.16 -15.93
C ALA A 304 -5.65 -6.86 -16.64
N ARG A 305 -5.93 -6.75 -17.96
CA ARG A 305 -5.73 -5.50 -18.70
C ARG A 305 -6.60 -4.37 -18.14
N GLY A 306 -7.83 -4.69 -17.73
CA GLY A 306 -8.75 -3.75 -17.09
C GLY A 306 -8.18 -3.16 -15.82
N VAL A 307 -7.60 -3.98 -14.95
CA VAL A 307 -6.90 -3.55 -13.73
C VAL A 307 -5.78 -2.57 -14.05
N LEU A 308 -4.87 -2.94 -14.97
CA LEU A 308 -3.72 -2.10 -15.32
C LEU A 308 -4.14 -0.80 -16.02
N ARG A 309 -5.14 -0.84 -16.90
CA ARG A 309 -5.71 0.38 -17.50
C ARG A 309 -6.38 1.25 -16.44
N GLY A 310 -6.99 0.64 -15.42
CA GLY A 310 -7.56 1.34 -14.26
C GLY A 310 -6.50 2.14 -13.49
N VAL A 311 -5.30 1.58 -13.31
CA VAL A 311 -4.17 2.31 -12.69
C VAL A 311 -3.80 3.53 -13.52
N VAL A 312 -3.59 3.35 -14.83
CA VAL A 312 -3.22 4.44 -15.74
C VAL A 312 -4.32 5.51 -15.81
N GLY A 313 -5.58 5.08 -15.96
CA GLY A 313 -6.73 5.97 -16.06
C GLY A 313 -6.98 6.73 -14.77
N GLY A 314 -6.96 6.05 -13.64
CA GLY A 314 -7.21 6.65 -12.32
C GLY A 314 -6.15 7.70 -11.94
N ALA A 315 -4.88 7.43 -12.21
CA ALA A 315 -3.81 8.40 -11.97
C ALA A 315 -3.98 9.65 -12.84
N THR A 316 -4.35 9.48 -14.12
CA THR A 316 -4.60 10.60 -15.04
C THR A 316 -5.81 11.41 -14.61
N GLU A 317 -6.92 10.74 -14.34
CA GLU A 317 -8.17 11.37 -13.88
C GLU A 317 -7.96 12.18 -12.60
N PHE A 318 -7.22 11.62 -11.64
CA PHE A 318 -6.91 12.30 -10.39
C PHE A 318 -6.05 13.56 -10.63
N ALA A 319 -5.00 13.44 -11.43
CA ALA A 319 -4.12 14.57 -11.76
C ALA A 319 -4.86 15.70 -12.49
N ASP A 320 -5.72 15.36 -13.47
CA ASP A 320 -6.53 16.32 -14.24
C ASP A 320 -7.55 17.02 -13.35
N ALA A 321 -8.19 16.29 -12.42
CA ALA A 321 -9.13 16.87 -11.47
C ALA A 321 -8.44 17.88 -10.55
N VAL A 322 -7.27 17.54 -10.01
CA VAL A 322 -6.46 18.43 -9.16
C VAL A 322 -6.01 19.67 -9.94
N ASP A 323 -5.44 19.50 -11.14
CA ASP A 323 -4.99 20.63 -11.97
C ASP A 323 -6.15 21.57 -12.33
N THR A 324 -7.32 21.00 -12.68
CA THR A 324 -8.52 21.77 -12.97
C THR A 324 -8.98 22.59 -11.77
N ALA A 325 -8.97 22.01 -10.58
CA ALA A 325 -9.35 22.71 -9.36
C ALA A 325 -8.35 23.83 -9.01
N LEU A 326 -7.04 23.57 -9.15
CA LEU A 326 -5.99 24.55 -8.93
C LEU A 326 -6.10 25.75 -9.88
N ARG A 327 -6.36 25.53 -11.18
CA ARG A 327 -6.54 26.60 -12.18
C ARG A 327 -7.71 27.52 -11.89
N ARG A 328 -8.73 27.06 -11.16
CA ARG A 328 -9.84 27.90 -10.70
C ARG A 328 -9.46 28.84 -9.55
N ARG A 329 -8.31 28.63 -8.93
CA ARG A 329 -7.79 29.36 -7.77
C ARG A 329 -6.41 29.99 -8.06
N PRO A 330 -6.30 30.97 -8.95
CA PRO A 330 -5.01 31.52 -9.38
C PRO A 330 -4.20 32.14 -8.26
N ASP A 331 -4.86 32.64 -7.21
CA ASP A 331 -4.22 33.20 -6.02
C ASP A 331 -3.66 32.14 -5.05
N GLY A 332 -3.95 30.87 -5.33
CA GLY A 332 -3.58 29.72 -4.51
C GLY A 332 -4.71 29.22 -3.64
N VAL A 333 -4.63 27.95 -3.25
CA VAL A 333 -5.65 27.26 -2.46
C VAL A 333 -4.98 26.39 -1.39
N THR A 334 -5.56 26.34 -0.19
CA THR A 334 -5.12 25.41 0.85
C THR A 334 -5.53 23.98 0.49
N ILE A 335 -4.90 22.97 1.08
CA ILE A 335 -5.30 21.57 0.88
C ILE A 335 -6.75 21.34 1.34
N ASP A 336 -7.19 21.99 2.43
CA ASP A 336 -8.56 21.88 2.92
C ASP A 336 -9.58 22.42 1.92
N ASP A 337 -9.31 23.59 1.34
CA ASP A 337 -10.20 24.23 0.37
C ASP A 337 -10.17 23.45 -0.96
N LEU A 338 -8.99 22.95 -1.38
CA LEU A 338 -8.85 22.09 -2.57
C LEU A 338 -9.65 20.80 -2.43
N ALA A 339 -9.57 20.16 -1.27
CA ALA A 339 -10.34 18.96 -0.97
C ALA A 339 -11.86 19.24 -1.00
N ALA A 340 -12.29 20.37 -0.48
CA ALA A 340 -13.69 20.80 -0.50
C ALA A 340 -14.18 21.08 -1.93
N ASP A 341 -13.38 21.79 -2.74
CA ASP A 341 -13.70 22.07 -4.15
C ASP A 341 -13.83 20.76 -4.97
N LEU A 342 -12.92 19.81 -4.77
CA LEU A 342 -12.97 18.51 -5.44
C LEU A 342 -14.16 17.68 -4.98
N ALA A 343 -14.45 17.65 -3.68
CA ALA A 343 -15.61 16.92 -3.14
C ALA A 343 -16.94 17.48 -3.69
N ALA A 344 -17.04 18.80 -3.86
CA ALA A 344 -18.23 19.44 -4.39
C ALA A 344 -18.47 19.20 -5.89
N THR A 345 -17.43 18.81 -6.63
CA THR A 345 -17.48 18.65 -8.09
C THR A 345 -17.23 17.22 -8.57
N ALA A 346 -16.98 16.28 -7.67
CA ALA A 346 -16.66 14.89 -8.02
C ALA A 346 -17.89 14.17 -8.59
N ASP A 347 -17.72 13.59 -9.77
CA ASP A 347 -18.70 12.64 -10.31
C ASP A 347 -18.74 11.37 -9.43
N PRO A 348 -19.94 10.78 -9.19
CA PRO A 348 -20.08 9.62 -8.30
C PRO A 348 -19.23 8.39 -8.66
N GLY A 349 -18.88 8.23 -9.95
CA GLY A 349 -18.03 7.15 -10.46
C GLY A 349 -16.55 7.47 -10.52
N SER A 350 -16.16 8.71 -10.21
CA SER A 350 -14.77 9.18 -10.35
C SER A 350 -13.83 8.58 -9.30
N ILE A 351 -12.53 8.61 -9.61
CA ILE A 351 -11.47 8.27 -8.65
C ILE A 351 -11.53 9.18 -7.41
N VAL A 352 -11.87 10.46 -7.58
CA VAL A 352 -12.06 11.40 -6.47
C VAL A 352 -13.20 10.96 -5.55
N ALA A 353 -14.36 10.57 -6.12
CA ALA A 353 -15.47 10.05 -5.32
C ALA A 353 -15.14 8.73 -4.63
N LEU A 354 -14.33 7.86 -5.26
CA LEU A 354 -13.83 6.65 -4.64
C LEU A 354 -12.96 6.99 -3.42
N LEU A 355 -12.01 7.91 -3.57
CA LEU A 355 -11.14 8.35 -2.49
C LEU A 355 -11.90 9.00 -1.33
N LEU A 356 -12.92 9.78 -1.64
CA LEU A 356 -13.80 10.35 -0.62
C LEU A 356 -14.58 9.28 0.17
N ARG A 357 -14.91 8.14 -0.46
CA ARG A 357 -15.54 6.99 0.21
C ARG A 357 -14.58 6.13 1.01
N LEU A 358 -13.31 6.06 0.58
CA LEU A 358 -12.23 5.38 1.29
C LEU A 358 -11.72 6.19 2.48
N GLN A 359 -12.45 7.21 2.92
CA GLN A 359 -12.08 7.96 4.10
C GLN A 359 -11.81 7.00 5.26
N PHE A 360 -10.58 7.06 5.76
CA PHE A 360 -10.31 6.55 7.09
C PHE A 360 -11.31 7.27 8.01
N PRO A 361 -12.16 6.54 8.71
CA PRO A 361 -13.32 7.13 9.37
C PRO A 361 -13.01 8.20 10.40
N VAL A 362 -11.77 8.24 10.88
CA VAL A 362 -11.33 9.30 11.80
C VAL A 362 -10.88 10.55 11.06
N PHE A 363 -10.63 10.43 9.74
CA PHE A 363 -10.03 11.52 8.99
C PHE A 363 -10.65 11.67 7.60
N SER A 364 -11.28 12.80 7.35
CA SER A 364 -11.29 13.37 6.01
C SER A 364 -9.86 13.60 5.47
N THR A 365 -8.88 13.11 6.19
CA THR A 365 -7.46 13.34 6.10
C THR A 365 -6.79 12.48 5.06
N PHE A 366 -7.29 11.25 4.82
CA PHE A 366 -6.67 10.35 3.83
C PHE A 366 -6.72 10.95 2.42
N PHE A 367 -7.86 11.51 2.05
CA PHE A 367 -7.99 12.24 0.79
C PHE A 367 -7.11 13.49 0.75
N LYS A 368 -7.06 14.25 1.85
CA LYS A 368 -6.21 15.44 1.97
C LYS A 368 -4.73 15.09 1.94
N LEU A 369 -4.32 14.00 2.59
CA LEU A 369 -2.93 13.50 2.50
C LEU A 369 -2.55 13.13 1.07
N THR A 370 -3.42 12.42 0.37
CA THR A 370 -3.24 12.08 -1.04
C THR A 370 -3.08 13.33 -1.92
N LEU A 371 -3.91 14.36 -1.70
CA LEU A 371 -3.81 15.65 -2.39
C LEU A 371 -2.48 16.34 -2.07
N LEU A 372 -2.10 16.38 -0.80
CA LEU A 372 -0.85 16.99 -0.36
C LEU A 372 0.36 16.28 -0.97
N ASN A 373 0.39 14.93 -0.92
CA ASN A 373 1.45 14.15 -1.54
C ASN A 373 1.55 14.44 -3.04
N HIS A 374 0.42 14.49 -3.73
CA HIS A 374 0.39 14.83 -5.15
C HIS A 374 0.96 16.24 -5.43
N CYS A 375 0.54 17.24 -4.67
CA CYS A 375 1.02 18.61 -4.82
C CYS A 375 2.53 18.75 -4.53
N LEU A 376 3.03 18.06 -3.51
CA LEU A 376 4.45 18.07 -3.14
C LEU A 376 5.30 17.33 -4.18
N LEU A 377 4.84 16.18 -4.66
CA LEU A 377 5.50 15.35 -5.66
C LEU A 377 5.69 16.09 -6.99
N LEU A 378 4.69 16.87 -7.38
CA LEU A 378 4.77 17.72 -8.58
C LEU A 378 5.56 19.01 -8.36
N ALA A 379 6.07 19.23 -7.13
CA ALA A 379 6.77 20.46 -6.76
C ALA A 379 5.95 21.73 -7.13
N LEU A 380 4.62 21.68 -6.93
CA LEU A 380 3.75 22.80 -7.29
C LEU A 380 4.14 24.08 -6.57
N PRO A 381 3.97 25.26 -7.21
CA PRO A 381 4.27 26.53 -6.58
C PRO A 381 3.50 26.71 -5.26
N GLN A 382 4.22 27.05 -4.21
CA GLN A 382 3.69 27.26 -2.87
C GLN A 382 3.60 28.75 -2.54
N GLY A 383 2.61 29.10 -1.72
CA GLY A 383 2.40 30.43 -1.18
C GLY A 383 1.83 30.36 0.24
N ARG A 384 1.33 31.50 0.72
CA ARG A 384 0.56 31.56 1.97
C ARG A 384 -0.67 32.45 1.76
N ASP A 385 -1.79 32.06 2.37
CA ASP A 385 -3.00 32.90 2.42
C ASP A 385 -2.88 34.03 3.46
N ALA A 386 -3.92 34.84 3.58
CA ALA A 386 -3.97 35.95 4.54
C ALA A 386 -3.87 35.51 6.01
N ALA A 387 -4.22 34.26 6.31
CA ALA A 387 -4.08 33.65 7.63
C ALA A 387 -2.71 32.96 7.84
N GLY A 388 -1.81 33.05 6.86
CA GLY A 388 -0.48 32.41 6.90
C GLY A 388 -0.48 30.92 6.59
N ARG A 389 -1.61 30.30 6.18
CA ARG A 389 -1.70 28.88 5.85
C ARG A 389 -1.04 28.60 4.50
N PRO A 390 -0.31 27.48 4.36
CA PRO A 390 0.30 27.10 3.09
C PRO A 390 -0.75 26.91 1.99
N THR A 391 -0.43 27.39 0.78
CA THR A 391 -1.26 27.25 -0.41
C THR A 391 -0.48 26.70 -1.59
N PHE A 392 -1.19 26.04 -2.52
CA PHE A 392 -0.66 25.56 -3.79
C PHE A 392 -1.34 26.27 -4.96
N ARG A 393 -0.65 26.33 -6.09
CA ARG A 393 -1.15 26.88 -7.37
C ARG A 393 -0.85 25.90 -8.49
N ALA A 394 -1.60 25.99 -9.59
CA ALA A 394 -1.23 25.30 -10.82
C ALA A 394 0.16 25.74 -11.29
N ALA A 395 0.91 24.81 -11.89
CA ALA A 395 2.22 25.08 -12.46
C ALA A 395 2.16 25.98 -13.69
#